data_d0037ec547522b131debc128d7f14083
#
_entry.id   d0037ec547522b131debc128d7f14083
#
_cell.length_a   1.000
_cell.length_b   1.000
_cell.length_c   1.000
_cell.angle_alpha   90.00
_cell.angle_beta   90.00
_cell.angle_gamma   90.00
#
_symmetry.space_group_name_H-M   'P 1'
#
loop_
_entity.id
_entity.type
_entity.pdbx_description
1 polymer ?
#
loop_
_entity_poly.entity_id
_entity_poly.type
_entity_poly.pdbx_seq_one_letter_code
_entity_poly.pdbx_strand_id
1 'polypeptide(L)'
;MKYDVVIIGAGPGGIFSAYELMKQNNDLKIAVFEAGNPLSKRHCPIDGDKVKTCIKCKTCAIMSGFGGAGAFSDGKYNITNDFGGTLYEHIGKKDALDLMRYVDEINVAYGGQDTKMYSTAGTKFKKLCMQNKLKLLDASVRHLGTDINYVVLENLYAKLKEHVRSEEHT
;
A
#
# COMPACT_ATOMS: atom_id res chain seq x y z
N MET A 1 16.40 25.34 -0.08
CA MET A 1 14.94 25.40 0.01
C MET A 1 14.52 25.07 1.43
N LYS A 2 13.42 25.64 1.91
CA LYS A 2 12.87 25.36 3.25
C LYS A 2 11.56 24.60 3.07
N TYR A 3 11.38 23.49 3.76
CA TYR A 3 10.16 22.68 3.78
C TYR A 3 9.48 22.81 5.14
N ASP A 4 8.14 22.73 5.16
CA ASP A 4 7.35 22.70 6.39
C ASP A 4 7.31 21.27 6.95
N VAL A 5 7.29 20.27 6.08
CA VAL A 5 7.31 18.85 6.45
C VAL A 5 8.31 18.09 5.59
N VAL A 6 9.07 17.22 6.24
CA VAL A 6 9.98 16.27 5.57
C VAL A 6 9.60 14.85 5.97
N ILE A 7 9.36 13.99 4.98
CA ILE A 7 9.01 12.58 5.16
C ILE A 7 10.17 11.73 4.66
N ILE A 8 10.62 10.79 5.47
CA ILE A 8 11.69 9.86 5.11
C ILE A 8 11.09 8.50 4.78
N GLY A 9 11.25 8.09 3.53
CA GLY A 9 10.72 6.86 2.96
C GLY A 9 9.41 7.06 2.22
N ALA A 10 9.33 6.51 1.01
CA ALA A 10 8.14 6.49 0.15
C ALA A 10 7.45 5.11 0.10
N GLY A 11 7.48 4.38 1.21
CA GLY A 11 6.61 3.23 1.43
C GLY A 11 5.17 3.68 1.74
N PRO A 12 4.23 2.76 2.02
CA PRO A 12 2.82 3.10 2.27
C PRO A 12 2.64 4.20 3.33
N GLY A 13 3.38 4.12 4.44
CA GLY A 13 3.32 5.13 5.49
C GLY A 13 3.67 6.54 5.00
N GLY A 14 4.76 6.69 4.24
CA GLY A 14 5.18 7.99 3.68
C GLY A 14 4.23 8.50 2.62
N ILE A 15 3.75 7.63 1.74
CA ILE A 15 2.79 7.97 0.67
C ILE A 15 1.50 8.51 1.28
N PHE A 16 0.88 7.78 2.20
CA PHE A 16 -0.39 8.20 2.81
C PHE A 16 -0.21 9.40 3.75
N SER A 17 0.94 9.53 4.42
CA SER A 17 1.25 10.75 5.19
C SER A 17 1.32 12.00 4.29
N ALA A 18 2.03 11.90 3.16
CA ALA A 18 2.10 12.99 2.20
C ALA A 18 0.72 13.31 1.59
N TYR A 19 -0.04 12.27 1.25
CA TYR A 19 -1.39 12.41 0.70
C TYR A 19 -2.33 13.13 1.66
N GLU A 20 -2.38 12.73 2.93
CA GLU A 20 -3.24 13.35 3.92
C GLU A 20 -2.83 14.79 4.24
N LEU A 21 -1.54 15.06 4.39
CA LEU A 21 -1.04 16.41 4.63
C LEU A 21 -1.41 17.36 3.48
N MET A 22 -1.19 16.92 2.23
CA MET A 22 -1.58 17.68 1.04
C MET A 22 -3.09 17.92 1.00
N LYS A 23 -3.91 16.92 1.34
CA LYS A 23 -5.37 17.01 1.35
C LYS A 23 -5.89 17.97 2.41
N GLN A 24 -5.26 18.00 3.58
CA GLN A 24 -5.66 18.86 4.70
C GLN A 24 -5.20 20.30 4.53
N ASN A 25 -4.02 20.51 3.95
CA ASN A 25 -3.48 21.84 3.72
C ASN A 25 -2.58 21.85 2.49
N ASN A 26 -3.11 22.35 1.38
CA ASN A 26 -2.43 22.40 0.08
C ASN A 26 -1.27 23.42 0.00
N ASP A 27 -1.14 24.32 0.99
CA ASP A 27 -0.05 25.30 1.04
C ASP A 27 1.22 24.77 1.69
N LEU A 28 1.16 23.59 2.31
CA LEU A 28 2.33 22.96 2.92
C LEU A 28 3.39 22.59 1.89
N LYS A 29 4.62 23.01 2.16
CA LYS A 29 5.80 22.60 1.39
C LYS A 29 6.30 21.25 1.93
N ILE A 30 5.90 20.19 1.28
CA ILE A 30 6.22 18.81 1.70
C ILE A 30 7.35 18.28 0.82
N ALA A 31 8.35 17.63 1.45
CA ALA A 31 9.37 16.86 0.76
C ALA A 31 9.33 15.39 1.22
N VAL A 32 9.46 14.48 0.27
CA VAL A 32 9.59 13.04 0.54
C VAL A 32 10.94 12.57 0.01
N PHE A 33 11.78 12.01 0.90
CA PHE A 33 13.08 11.44 0.56
C PHE A 33 12.98 9.91 0.56
N GLU A 34 13.34 9.29 -0.56
CA GLU A 34 13.33 7.84 -0.74
C GLU A 34 14.71 7.35 -1.18
N ALA A 35 15.17 6.25 -0.57
CA ALA A 35 16.49 5.67 -0.86
C ALA A 35 16.54 4.90 -2.18
N GLY A 36 15.41 4.43 -2.66
CA GLY A 36 15.29 3.68 -3.90
C GLY A 36 14.70 4.49 -5.06
N ASN A 37 14.47 3.83 -6.17
CA ASN A 37 14.02 4.44 -7.42
C ASN A 37 12.50 4.64 -7.47
N PRO A 38 11.99 5.52 -8.39
CA PRO A 38 10.59 5.55 -8.76
C PRO A 38 10.17 4.22 -9.38
N LEU A 39 8.86 3.92 -9.37
CA LEU A 39 8.32 2.63 -9.83
C LEU A 39 8.84 2.22 -11.21
N SER A 40 8.84 3.14 -12.17
CA SER A 40 9.27 2.88 -13.54
C SER A 40 10.75 2.47 -13.69
N LYS A 41 11.59 2.75 -12.68
CA LYS A 41 13.02 2.39 -12.66
C LYS A 41 13.33 1.24 -11.69
N ARG A 42 12.33 0.66 -11.03
CA ARG A 42 12.50 -0.44 -10.08
C ARG A 42 12.49 -1.78 -10.81
N HIS A 43 13.67 -2.26 -11.21
CA HIS A 43 13.84 -3.55 -11.87
C HIS A 43 14.81 -4.42 -11.10
N CYS A 44 14.39 -5.66 -10.78
CA CYS A 44 15.31 -6.65 -10.24
C CYS A 44 16.20 -7.16 -11.39
N PRO A 45 17.52 -7.25 -11.20
CA PRO A 45 18.43 -7.77 -12.24
C PRO A 45 18.28 -9.28 -12.48
N ILE A 46 17.54 -10.01 -11.64
CA ILE A 46 17.25 -11.44 -11.87
C ILE A 46 16.36 -11.57 -13.10
N ASP A 47 16.88 -12.17 -14.16
CA ASP A 47 16.19 -12.40 -15.45
C ASP A 47 15.91 -13.89 -15.73
N GLY A 48 16.41 -14.79 -14.85
CA GLY A 48 16.26 -16.24 -15.00
C GLY A 48 17.24 -16.89 -15.98
N ASP A 49 17.96 -16.12 -16.77
CA ASP A 49 18.93 -16.58 -17.77
C ASP A 49 20.36 -16.21 -17.37
N LYS A 50 20.75 -14.96 -17.46
CA LYS A 50 22.08 -14.44 -17.11
C LYS A 50 22.26 -14.30 -15.61
N VAL A 51 21.26 -13.77 -14.94
CA VAL A 51 21.23 -13.57 -13.49
C VAL A 51 20.14 -14.43 -12.87
N LYS A 52 20.55 -15.62 -12.38
CA LYS A 52 19.59 -16.63 -11.83
C LYS A 52 19.32 -16.47 -10.34
N THR A 53 20.19 -15.80 -9.62
CA THR A 53 20.10 -15.66 -8.15
C THR A 53 20.30 -14.22 -7.72
N CYS A 54 19.87 -13.91 -6.48
CA CYS A 54 19.99 -12.58 -5.92
C CYS A 54 21.46 -12.15 -5.81
N ILE A 55 21.79 -11.02 -6.45
CA ILE A 55 23.15 -10.42 -6.43
C ILE A 55 23.38 -9.48 -5.24
N LYS A 56 22.42 -9.39 -4.30
CA LYS A 56 22.51 -8.55 -3.09
C LYS A 56 22.82 -7.08 -3.41
N CYS A 57 22.00 -6.46 -4.27
CA CYS A 57 22.13 -5.04 -4.62
C CYS A 57 22.20 -4.16 -3.37
N LYS A 58 23.01 -3.09 -3.40
CA LYS A 58 23.13 -2.11 -2.30
C LYS A 58 21.78 -1.52 -1.93
N THR A 59 20.96 -1.18 -2.93
CA THR A 59 19.54 -0.80 -2.77
C THR A 59 18.72 -1.80 -3.56
N CYS A 60 17.92 -2.61 -2.87
CA CYS A 60 17.12 -3.66 -3.49
C CYS A 60 15.91 -3.06 -4.22
N ALA A 61 15.84 -3.21 -5.53
CA ALA A 61 14.75 -2.67 -6.35
C ALA A 61 13.36 -3.24 -6.00
N ILE A 62 13.29 -4.45 -5.39
CA ILE A 62 12.02 -5.04 -4.94
C ILE A 62 11.58 -4.48 -3.58
N MET A 63 12.53 -4.20 -2.67
CA MET A 63 12.22 -3.81 -1.29
C MET A 63 12.18 -2.31 -1.09
N SER A 64 12.99 -1.54 -1.86
CA SER A 64 13.19 -0.10 -1.69
C SER A 64 12.77 0.66 -2.95
N GLY A 65 12.28 1.87 -2.75
CA GLY A 65 11.76 2.76 -3.78
C GLY A 65 10.30 3.11 -3.53
N PHE A 66 9.73 3.95 -4.39
CA PHE A 66 8.35 4.38 -4.26
C PHE A 66 7.38 3.17 -4.21
N GLY A 67 6.45 3.19 -3.25
CA GLY A 67 5.56 2.07 -2.93
C GLY A 67 6.14 1.05 -1.96
N GLY A 68 7.44 1.13 -1.63
CA GLY A 68 8.11 0.20 -0.72
C GLY A 68 8.08 -1.24 -1.21
N ALA A 69 8.18 -2.22 -0.30
CA ALA A 69 8.10 -3.64 -0.62
C ALA A 69 6.72 -4.05 -1.16
N GLY A 70 5.67 -3.31 -0.82
CA GLY A 70 4.30 -3.57 -1.27
C GLY A 70 4.05 -3.33 -2.77
N ALA A 71 4.92 -2.57 -3.44
CA ALA A 71 4.74 -2.24 -4.86
C ALA A 71 4.68 -3.46 -5.80
N PHE A 72 5.37 -4.53 -5.43
CA PHE A 72 5.43 -5.78 -6.21
C PHE A 72 4.72 -6.95 -5.51
N SER A 73 3.83 -6.63 -4.56
CA SER A 73 2.98 -7.64 -3.92
C SER A 73 1.83 -8.06 -4.85
N ASP A 74 1.08 -9.07 -4.44
CA ASP A 74 -0.13 -9.53 -5.13
C ASP A 74 -1.35 -8.60 -4.91
N GLY A 75 -1.17 -7.47 -4.24
CA GLY A 75 -2.19 -6.44 -4.08
C GLY A 75 -3.44 -6.90 -3.32
N LYS A 76 -3.26 -7.74 -2.30
CA LYS A 76 -4.35 -8.14 -1.40
C LYS A 76 -4.47 -7.17 -0.23
N TYR A 77 -5.55 -6.42 -0.22
CA TYR A 77 -5.87 -5.47 0.85
C TYR A 77 -6.91 -6.09 1.78
N ASN A 78 -6.48 -6.43 2.99
CA ASN A 78 -7.32 -7.07 3.99
C ASN A 78 -7.95 -6.01 4.90
N ILE A 79 -9.28 -6.03 5.01
CA ILE A 79 -10.06 -5.14 5.88
C ILE A 79 -10.62 -6.00 7.01
N THR A 80 -9.86 -6.12 8.08
CA THR A 80 -10.19 -6.96 9.23
C THR A 80 -9.33 -6.63 10.44
N ASN A 81 -9.86 -6.88 11.64
CA ASN A 81 -9.10 -6.86 12.89
C ASN A 81 -8.69 -8.26 13.35
N ASP A 82 -9.06 -9.32 12.62
CA ASP A 82 -8.86 -10.71 13.06
C ASP A 82 -7.46 -11.26 12.72
N PHE A 83 -6.75 -10.58 11.81
CA PHE A 83 -5.36 -10.90 11.44
C PHE A 83 -4.69 -9.69 10.75
N GLY A 84 -3.36 -9.75 10.57
CA GLY A 84 -2.61 -8.75 9.80
C GLY A 84 -2.09 -7.58 10.62
N GLY A 85 -2.25 -7.59 11.94
CA GLY A 85 -1.71 -6.56 12.82
C GLY A 85 -2.62 -6.24 14.00
N THR A 86 -2.17 -5.31 14.83
CA THR A 86 -2.83 -4.95 16.11
C THR A 86 -3.21 -3.46 16.17
N LEU A 87 -3.45 -2.83 15.04
CA LEU A 87 -3.83 -1.40 14.99
C LEU A 87 -5.02 -1.08 15.90
N TYR A 88 -5.98 -2.00 15.97
CA TYR A 88 -7.17 -1.86 16.82
C TYR A 88 -6.86 -1.73 18.32
N GLU A 89 -5.71 -2.18 18.78
CA GLU A 89 -5.28 -2.02 20.18
C GLU A 89 -4.94 -0.56 20.52
N HIS A 90 -4.54 0.21 19.49
CA HIS A 90 -4.14 1.61 19.64
C HIS A 90 -5.27 2.60 19.40
N ILE A 91 -6.15 2.33 18.44
CA ILE A 91 -7.20 3.28 18.03
C ILE A 91 -8.63 2.73 18.18
N GLY A 92 -8.78 1.49 18.65
CA GLY A 92 -10.08 0.82 18.75
C GLY A 92 -10.49 0.10 17.47
N LYS A 93 -11.33 -0.94 17.63
CA LYS A 93 -11.72 -1.84 16.53
C LYS A 93 -12.50 -1.13 15.41
N LYS A 94 -13.40 -0.22 15.78
CA LYS A 94 -14.20 0.52 14.81
C LYS A 94 -13.32 1.43 13.95
N ASP A 95 -12.51 2.26 14.60
CA ASP A 95 -11.70 3.26 13.92
C ASP A 95 -10.61 2.59 13.06
N ALA A 96 -10.06 1.45 13.50
CA ALA A 96 -9.14 0.65 12.69
C ALA A 96 -9.78 0.13 11.39
N LEU A 97 -11.02 -0.40 11.46
CA LEU A 97 -11.74 -0.85 10.27
C LEU A 97 -12.14 0.33 9.36
N ASP A 98 -12.55 1.44 9.93
CA ASP A 98 -12.93 2.63 9.17
C ASP A 98 -11.70 3.22 8.44
N LEU A 99 -10.54 3.23 9.09
CA LEU A 99 -9.28 3.62 8.44
C LEU A 99 -8.88 2.67 7.30
N MET A 100 -9.01 1.35 7.49
CA MET A 100 -8.73 0.39 6.42
C MET A 100 -9.67 0.56 5.22
N ARG A 101 -10.96 0.86 5.45
CA ARG A 101 -11.92 1.16 4.40
C ARG A 101 -11.56 2.46 3.67
N TYR A 102 -11.18 3.48 4.40
CA TYR A 102 -10.74 4.74 3.82
C TYR A 102 -9.52 4.56 2.90
N VAL A 103 -8.54 3.75 3.29
CA VAL A 103 -7.40 3.40 2.43
C VAL A 103 -7.87 2.64 1.18
N ASP A 104 -8.84 1.72 1.33
CA ASP A 104 -9.43 1.00 0.20
C ASP A 104 -10.15 1.93 -0.79
N GLU A 105 -10.90 2.93 -0.28
CA GLU A 105 -11.56 3.95 -1.11
C GLU A 105 -10.54 4.76 -1.92
N ILE A 106 -9.38 5.10 -1.34
CA ILE A 106 -8.30 5.75 -2.06
C ILE A 106 -7.76 4.83 -3.16
N ASN A 107 -7.48 3.56 -2.87
CA ASN A 107 -7.01 2.60 -3.87
C ASN A 107 -8.02 2.45 -5.03
N VAL A 108 -9.32 2.41 -4.72
CA VAL A 108 -10.39 2.38 -5.72
C VAL A 108 -10.36 3.64 -6.59
N ALA A 109 -10.26 4.82 -5.97
CA ALA A 109 -10.25 6.10 -6.68
C ALA A 109 -9.03 6.27 -7.60
N TYR A 110 -7.91 5.63 -7.27
CA TYR A 110 -6.67 5.72 -8.03
C TYR A 110 -6.40 4.56 -8.99
N GLY A 111 -7.40 3.72 -9.29
CA GLY A 111 -7.30 2.70 -10.34
C GLY A 111 -7.89 1.34 -9.98
N GLY A 112 -8.37 1.15 -8.74
CA GLY A 112 -8.96 -0.11 -8.28
C GLY A 112 -10.47 -0.28 -8.53
N GLN A 113 -11.12 0.63 -9.28
CA GLN A 113 -12.59 0.69 -9.43
C GLN A 113 -13.21 -0.59 -10.01
N ASP A 114 -12.50 -1.27 -10.89
CA ASP A 114 -13.00 -2.48 -11.55
C ASP A 114 -12.73 -3.77 -10.76
N THR A 115 -12.19 -3.64 -9.55
CA THR A 115 -11.85 -4.78 -8.70
C THR A 115 -12.96 -5.10 -7.70
N LYS A 116 -13.18 -6.40 -7.49
CA LYS A 116 -14.22 -6.89 -6.61
C LYS A 116 -13.74 -6.97 -5.16
N MET A 117 -14.59 -6.52 -4.23
CA MET A 117 -14.44 -6.81 -2.81
C MET A 117 -15.05 -8.19 -2.51
N TYR A 118 -14.25 -9.06 -1.91
CA TYR A 118 -14.70 -10.35 -1.38
C TYR A 118 -14.89 -10.22 0.13
N SER A 119 -15.90 -10.91 0.68
CA SER A 119 -16.15 -10.89 2.12
C SER A 119 -16.64 -12.23 2.63
N THR A 120 -16.24 -12.59 3.84
CA THR A 120 -16.77 -13.73 4.57
C THR A 120 -18.06 -13.40 5.32
N ALA A 121 -18.39 -12.11 5.48
CA ALA A 121 -19.57 -11.65 6.19
C ALA A 121 -20.87 -12.14 5.49
N GLY A 122 -21.83 -12.60 6.28
CA GLY A 122 -23.13 -13.05 5.78
C GLY A 122 -23.12 -14.34 4.94
N THR A 123 -21.97 -15.03 4.84
CA THR A 123 -21.87 -16.26 4.06
C THR A 123 -22.36 -17.48 4.85
N LYS A 124 -22.89 -18.49 4.12
CA LYS A 124 -23.26 -19.79 4.69
C LYS A 124 -22.08 -20.54 5.32
N PHE A 125 -20.87 -20.19 4.93
CA PHE A 125 -19.65 -20.83 5.42
C PHE A 125 -19.42 -20.63 6.91
N LYS A 126 -19.87 -19.50 7.50
CA LYS A 126 -19.75 -19.25 8.94
C LYS A 126 -20.50 -20.34 9.74
N LYS A 127 -21.75 -20.65 9.32
CA LYS A 127 -22.56 -21.71 9.94
C LYS A 127 -21.93 -23.09 9.75
N LEU A 128 -21.44 -23.39 8.56
CA LEU A 128 -20.78 -24.66 8.26
C LEU A 128 -19.50 -24.86 9.09
N CYS A 129 -18.68 -23.83 9.21
CA CYS A 129 -17.50 -23.86 10.05
C CYS A 129 -17.86 -24.16 11.53
N MET A 130 -18.85 -23.44 12.07
CA MET A 130 -19.30 -23.67 13.45
C MET A 130 -19.80 -25.09 13.68
N GLN A 131 -20.58 -25.66 12.73
CA GLN A 131 -21.07 -27.03 12.79
C GLN A 131 -19.95 -28.08 12.80
N ASN A 132 -18.81 -27.74 12.19
CA ASN A 132 -17.61 -28.58 12.14
C ASN A 132 -16.53 -28.19 13.15
N LYS A 133 -16.89 -27.42 14.20
CA LYS A 133 -15.95 -26.94 15.24
C LYS A 133 -14.80 -26.09 14.69
N LEU A 134 -15.00 -25.43 13.56
CA LEU A 134 -14.07 -24.49 12.95
C LEU A 134 -14.54 -23.06 13.19
N LYS A 135 -13.59 -22.14 13.29
CA LYS A 135 -13.85 -20.70 13.37
C LYS A 135 -13.53 -20.07 12.02
N LEU A 136 -14.52 -19.46 11.36
CA LEU A 136 -14.27 -18.60 10.20
C LEU A 136 -13.97 -17.20 10.69
N LEU A 137 -12.85 -16.63 10.26
CA LEU A 137 -12.49 -15.24 10.54
C LEU A 137 -13.35 -14.30 9.68
N ASP A 138 -13.80 -13.20 10.27
CA ASP A 138 -14.55 -12.17 9.55
C ASP A 138 -13.55 -11.23 8.85
N ALA A 139 -13.56 -11.23 7.53
CA ALA A 139 -12.69 -10.40 6.72
C ALA A 139 -13.36 -9.96 5.42
N SER A 140 -13.00 -8.77 4.96
CA SER A 140 -13.20 -8.34 3.59
C SER A 140 -11.85 -8.16 2.92
N VAL A 141 -11.73 -8.56 1.66
CA VAL A 141 -10.47 -8.54 0.91
C VAL A 141 -10.71 -7.96 -0.47
N ARG A 142 -9.99 -6.90 -0.81
CA ARG A 142 -9.86 -6.47 -2.20
C ARG A 142 -8.58 -7.03 -2.78
N HIS A 143 -8.70 -7.73 -3.89
CA HIS A 143 -7.56 -8.28 -4.60
C HIS A 143 -7.34 -7.49 -5.90
N LEU A 144 -6.39 -6.57 -5.87
CA LEU A 144 -6.00 -5.78 -7.04
C LEU A 144 -5.18 -6.61 -8.04
N GLY A 145 -4.38 -7.55 -7.54
CA GLY A 145 -3.31 -8.14 -8.33
C GLY A 145 -2.11 -7.19 -8.49
N THR A 146 -1.02 -7.70 -9.00
CA THR A 146 0.22 -6.92 -9.15
C THR A 146 0.06 -5.77 -10.14
N ASP A 147 -0.64 -5.99 -11.25
CA ASP A 147 -0.78 -5.02 -12.33
C ASP A 147 -1.61 -3.80 -11.92
N ILE A 148 -2.78 -4.04 -11.31
CA ILE A 148 -3.64 -2.93 -10.85
C ILE A 148 -3.01 -2.22 -9.65
N ASN A 149 -2.35 -2.96 -8.75
CA ASN A 149 -1.60 -2.37 -7.65
C ASN A 149 -0.50 -1.41 -8.15
N TYR A 150 0.17 -1.77 -9.24
CA TYR A 150 1.13 -0.89 -9.91
C TYR A 150 0.45 0.38 -10.44
N VAL A 151 -0.68 0.26 -11.12
CA VAL A 151 -1.46 1.41 -11.65
C VAL A 151 -1.90 2.35 -10.54
N VAL A 152 -2.41 1.81 -9.42
CA VAL A 152 -2.80 2.61 -8.24
C VAL A 152 -1.61 3.41 -7.71
N LEU A 153 -0.44 2.78 -7.58
CA LEU A 153 0.76 3.45 -7.08
C LEU A 153 1.29 4.52 -8.05
N GLU A 154 1.25 4.27 -9.37
CA GLU A 154 1.63 5.27 -10.38
C GLU A 154 0.69 6.49 -10.34
N ASN A 155 -0.61 6.28 -10.22
CA ASN A 155 -1.59 7.35 -10.13
C ASN A 155 -1.43 8.16 -8.82
N LEU A 156 -1.18 7.50 -7.69
CA LEU A 156 -0.85 8.17 -6.43
C LEU A 156 0.46 8.97 -6.55
N TYR A 157 1.48 8.41 -7.19
CA TYR A 157 2.74 9.11 -7.44
C TYR A 157 2.53 10.37 -8.28
N ALA A 158 1.78 10.26 -9.38
CA ALA A 158 1.45 11.41 -10.23
C ALA A 158 0.72 12.49 -9.42
N LYS A 159 -0.26 12.09 -8.59
CA LYS A 159 -1.00 13.03 -7.74
C LYS A 159 -0.11 13.73 -6.71
N LEU A 160 0.76 12.99 -6.05
CA LEU A 160 1.67 13.57 -5.06
C LEU A 160 2.67 14.55 -5.70
N LYS A 161 3.15 14.26 -6.90
CA LYS A 161 4.10 15.14 -7.62
C LYS A 161 3.54 16.53 -7.95
N GLU A 162 2.24 16.72 -7.95
CA GLU A 162 1.62 18.04 -8.15
C GLU A 162 1.95 19.01 -7.00
N HIS A 163 2.18 18.49 -5.78
CA HIS A 163 2.30 19.30 -4.56
C HIS A 163 3.50 18.92 -3.67
N VAL A 164 4.02 17.73 -3.85
CA VAL A 164 5.09 17.17 -3.02
C VAL A 164 6.36 17.09 -3.83
N ARG A 165 7.45 17.65 -3.31
CA ARG A 165 8.77 17.45 -3.90
C ARG A 165 9.32 16.10 -3.50
N SER A 166 9.53 15.22 -4.49
CA SER A 166 10.22 13.95 -4.29
C SER A 166 11.69 14.11 -4.62
N GLU A 167 12.57 13.76 -3.69
CA GLU A 167 14.01 13.67 -3.87
C GLU A 167 14.37 12.18 -3.83
N GLU A 168 14.69 11.64 -5.00
CA GLU A 168 15.15 10.28 -5.18
C GLU A 168 16.68 10.32 -5.29
N HIS A 169 17.37 9.60 -4.42
CA HIS A 169 18.81 9.50 -4.51
C HIS A 169 19.21 8.54 -5.64
N THR A 170 19.84 9.09 -6.67
CA THR A 170 20.63 8.34 -7.65
C THR A 170 21.94 7.84 -7.04
#